data_cc30fc4c806193d2019541082a82668e
#
_entry.id   cc30fc4c806193d2019541082a82668e
#
_cell.length_a   1.000
_cell.length_b   1.000
_cell.length_c   1.000
_cell.angle_alpha   90.00
_cell.angle_beta   90.00
_cell.angle_gamma   90.00
#
_symmetry.space_group_name_H-M   'P 1'
#
loop_
_entity.id
_entity.type
_entity.pdbx_description
1 polymer ?
#
loop_
_entity_poly.entity_id
_entity_poly.type
_entity_poly.pdbx_seq_one_letter_code
_entity_poly.pdbx_strand_id
1 'polypeptide(L)'
;MSRKYLYSRSEVEVLPRAFSGISGGILRYFCLLLQLLPAESNWQKMGALHKKRIFVLYIINGYLTDKGITTMSYNLLAGKKGIIFGALNEQSIAWRVAERAVEEGAEIILTNTAVAVRMGQLNELGQKLNAKVVPADATKEDELEVVFQEAMKSFGKVDFVLHSIGMSPNVRKGRAYDDLDYKMLQTTFDISAVSFHKMLQVAKKLDAIAEGGSVVALTYIAAQRTFVGYNDMADAKSLLESIARSFGYIYGRDKGVRINTVSQSPTVTTAGSGVKGMSDLLDFAEDLSPLGNADANDCADYCITLFSDLTRKITMQNLFNDGGFSSMGMSAAAIEAFATGRANREK
;
A
#
# COMPACT_ATOMS: atom_id res chain seq x y z
N MET A 1 2.12 -30.07 -44.86
CA MET A 1 2.02 -28.87 -45.70
C MET A 1 2.12 -27.66 -44.80
N SER A 2 3.30 -27.05 -44.70
CA SER A 2 3.55 -25.90 -43.86
C SER A 2 3.15 -24.61 -44.60
N ARG A 3 2.10 -23.94 -44.19
CA ARG A 3 1.80 -22.58 -44.67
C ARG A 3 2.70 -21.60 -43.90
N LYS A 4 3.73 -21.09 -44.58
CA LYS A 4 4.50 -19.92 -44.15
C LYS A 4 3.60 -18.68 -44.29
N TYR A 5 3.22 -18.05 -43.18
CA TYR A 5 2.64 -16.71 -43.21
C TYR A 5 3.77 -15.70 -43.41
N LEU A 6 3.96 -15.27 -44.65
CA LEU A 6 4.80 -14.11 -45.00
C LEU A 6 3.96 -12.85 -44.78
N TYR A 7 4.39 -11.99 -43.84
CA TYR A 7 3.85 -10.64 -43.74
C TYR A 7 4.30 -9.82 -44.95
N SER A 8 3.41 -8.98 -45.50
CA SER A 8 3.74 -8.09 -46.61
C SER A 8 4.70 -6.98 -46.15
N ARG A 9 5.51 -6.49 -47.07
CA ARG A 9 6.50 -5.41 -46.80
C ARG A 9 5.86 -4.14 -46.21
N SER A 10 4.61 -3.85 -46.56
CA SER A 10 3.82 -2.72 -46.04
C SER A 10 3.41 -2.86 -44.56
N GLU A 11 3.29 -4.06 -44.01
CA GLU A 11 2.96 -4.28 -42.59
C GLU A 11 4.16 -4.08 -41.68
N VAL A 12 5.38 -4.22 -42.19
CA VAL A 12 6.63 -4.00 -41.45
C VAL A 12 7.00 -2.51 -41.42
N GLU A 13 6.61 -1.71 -42.41
CA GLU A 13 6.93 -0.27 -42.49
C GLU A 13 6.08 0.61 -41.56
N VAL A 14 4.93 0.12 -41.10
CA VAL A 14 4.07 0.87 -40.15
C VAL A 14 4.59 0.75 -38.68
N LEU A 15 5.38 -0.28 -38.37
CA LEU A 15 5.92 -0.53 -37.04
C LEU A 15 6.94 0.53 -36.56
N PRO A 16 7.84 1.07 -37.39
CA PRO A 16 8.83 2.05 -36.92
C PRO A 16 8.25 3.39 -36.43
N ARG A 17 7.08 3.80 -36.94
CA ARG A 17 6.45 5.07 -36.49
C ARG A 17 5.77 4.98 -35.12
N ALA A 18 5.39 3.78 -34.68
CA ALA A 18 4.78 3.55 -33.37
C ALA A 18 5.84 3.36 -32.27
N PHE A 19 7.10 3.15 -32.63
CA PHE A 19 8.18 2.78 -31.71
C PHE A 19 9.46 3.61 -31.92
N SER A 20 9.33 4.87 -32.27
CA SER A 20 10.47 5.82 -32.39
C SER A 20 11.09 6.02 -30.99
N GLY A 21 12.15 5.30 -30.70
CA GLY A 21 12.86 5.31 -29.40
C GLY A 21 13.33 3.91 -28.94
N ILE A 22 12.89 2.85 -29.62
CA ILE A 22 13.29 1.48 -29.29
C ILE A 22 14.49 1.06 -30.13
N SER A 23 15.56 0.52 -29.51
CA SER A 23 16.76 0.10 -30.22
C SER A 23 16.47 -1.04 -31.22
N GLY A 24 17.15 -1.06 -32.37
CA GLY A 24 16.94 -2.01 -33.47
C GLY A 24 17.07 -3.50 -33.09
N GLY A 25 17.71 -3.83 -31.96
CA GLY A 25 17.79 -5.18 -31.40
C GLY A 25 16.47 -5.69 -30.87
N ILE A 26 15.68 -4.81 -30.26
CA ILE A 26 14.36 -5.15 -29.66
C ILE A 26 13.33 -5.44 -30.76
N LEU A 27 13.38 -4.70 -31.86
CA LEU A 27 12.49 -4.91 -33.00
C LEU A 27 12.73 -6.28 -33.67
N ARG A 28 13.99 -6.75 -33.74
CA ARG A 28 14.33 -8.08 -34.27
C ARG A 28 13.84 -9.20 -33.36
N TYR A 29 13.94 -9.04 -32.05
CA TYR A 29 13.44 -10.01 -31.07
C TYR A 29 11.90 -10.10 -31.11
N PHE A 30 11.25 -8.98 -31.33
CA PHE A 30 9.80 -8.86 -31.48
C PHE A 30 9.27 -9.63 -32.70
N CYS A 31 9.95 -9.54 -33.83
CA CYS A 31 9.60 -10.29 -35.04
C CYS A 31 9.82 -11.82 -34.90
N LEU A 32 10.82 -12.22 -34.12
CA LEU A 32 11.08 -13.65 -33.82
C LEU A 32 10.01 -14.24 -32.89
N LEU A 33 9.59 -13.54 -31.86
CA LEU A 33 8.55 -14.01 -30.95
C LEU A 33 7.17 -14.12 -31.61
N LEU A 34 6.84 -13.24 -32.56
CA LEU A 34 5.62 -13.36 -33.37
C LEU A 34 5.53 -14.64 -34.19
N GLN A 35 6.67 -15.29 -34.47
CA GLN A 35 6.76 -16.57 -35.22
C GLN A 35 6.61 -17.80 -34.31
N LEU A 36 6.69 -17.67 -33.00
CA LEU A 36 6.72 -18.78 -32.04
C LEU A 36 5.38 -19.05 -31.33
N LEU A 37 4.30 -18.38 -31.74
CA LEU A 37 2.98 -18.58 -31.12
C LEU A 37 2.36 -19.93 -31.44
N PRO A 38 1.87 -20.72 -30.47
CA PRO A 38 1.17 -21.96 -30.71
C PRO A 38 -0.20 -21.73 -31.40
N ALA A 39 -0.55 -22.64 -32.33
CA ALA A 39 -1.73 -22.51 -33.18
C ALA A 39 -3.08 -22.82 -32.49
N GLU A 40 -3.09 -23.23 -31.24
CA GLU A 40 -4.27 -23.76 -30.57
C GLU A 40 -4.57 -23.05 -29.26
N SER A 41 -5.33 -21.99 -29.33
CA SER A 41 -6.04 -21.42 -28.19
C SER A 41 -7.28 -20.67 -28.71
N ASN A 42 -8.25 -20.40 -27.81
CA ASN A 42 -9.52 -19.69 -28.08
C ASN A 42 -9.39 -18.31 -28.78
N TRP A 43 -8.21 -18.00 -29.27
CA TRP A 43 -7.84 -16.83 -30.03
C TRP A 43 -8.50 -16.77 -31.41
N GLN A 44 -9.03 -17.88 -31.92
CA GLN A 44 -9.60 -17.95 -33.29
C GLN A 44 -10.83 -17.05 -33.49
N LYS A 45 -11.51 -16.66 -32.44
CA LYS A 45 -12.74 -15.83 -32.51
C LYS A 45 -12.51 -14.32 -32.45
N MET A 46 -11.31 -13.87 -32.19
CA MET A 46 -10.99 -12.42 -32.04
C MET A 46 -10.42 -11.86 -33.36
N GLY A 47 -10.82 -10.64 -33.71
CA GLY A 47 -10.31 -9.95 -34.91
C GLY A 47 -8.79 -9.71 -34.82
N ALA A 48 -8.09 -9.78 -35.97
CA ALA A 48 -6.63 -9.73 -36.06
C ALA A 48 -6.00 -8.51 -35.36
N LEU A 49 -6.66 -7.35 -35.38
CA LEU A 49 -6.18 -6.12 -34.79
C LEU A 49 -6.24 -6.14 -33.25
N HIS A 50 -7.25 -6.80 -32.69
CA HIS A 50 -7.44 -6.95 -31.25
C HIS A 50 -6.43 -7.94 -30.65
N LYS A 51 -6.17 -9.03 -31.36
CA LYS A 51 -5.12 -10.01 -31.01
C LYS A 51 -3.73 -9.38 -31.00
N LYS A 52 -3.41 -8.53 -31.99
CA LYS A 52 -2.15 -7.80 -32.06
C LYS A 52 -2.00 -6.82 -30.89
N ARG A 53 -3.06 -6.10 -30.51
CA ARG A 53 -3.03 -5.17 -29.36
C ARG A 53 -2.81 -5.86 -28.02
N ILE A 54 -3.52 -6.96 -27.77
CA ILE A 54 -3.38 -7.72 -26.50
C ILE A 54 -2.00 -8.34 -26.43
N PHE A 55 -1.48 -8.88 -27.53
CA PHE A 55 -0.17 -9.50 -27.56
C PHE A 55 0.98 -8.48 -27.39
N VAL A 56 0.86 -7.30 -27.99
CA VAL A 56 1.80 -6.19 -27.77
C VAL A 56 1.79 -5.73 -26.31
N LEU A 57 0.61 -5.61 -25.71
CA LEU A 57 0.47 -5.27 -24.29
C LEU A 57 1.05 -6.36 -23.37
N TYR A 58 0.86 -7.64 -23.72
CA TYR A 58 1.40 -8.76 -22.94
C TYR A 58 2.93 -8.84 -23.00
N ILE A 59 3.53 -8.59 -24.18
CA ILE A 59 4.99 -8.56 -24.32
C ILE A 59 5.58 -7.31 -23.67
N ILE A 60 4.96 -6.16 -23.83
CA ILE A 60 5.39 -4.93 -23.15
C ILE A 60 5.31 -5.16 -21.63
N ASN A 61 4.23 -5.72 -21.14
CA ASN A 61 4.08 -6.03 -19.73
C ASN A 61 5.11 -7.08 -19.26
N GLY A 62 5.30 -8.19 -19.97
CA GLY A 62 6.30 -9.21 -19.63
C GLY A 62 7.74 -8.71 -19.71
N TYR A 63 8.08 -7.90 -20.70
CA TYR A 63 9.42 -7.31 -20.86
C TYR A 63 9.72 -6.25 -19.77
N LEU A 64 8.69 -5.55 -19.35
CA LEU A 64 8.77 -4.56 -18.29
C LEU A 64 8.86 -5.25 -16.91
N THR A 65 8.17 -6.38 -16.67
CA THR A 65 8.28 -7.16 -15.42
C THR A 65 9.64 -7.83 -15.25
N ASP A 66 10.27 -8.30 -16.34
CA ASP A 66 11.57 -9.01 -16.28
C ASP A 66 12.79 -8.07 -16.12
N LYS A 67 12.62 -6.75 -16.38
CA LYS A 67 13.67 -5.72 -16.21
C LYS A 67 13.46 -4.75 -15.05
N GLY A 68 12.58 -5.11 -14.10
CA GLY A 68 12.16 -4.17 -13.06
C GLY A 68 11.42 -3.00 -13.73
N ILE A 69 10.11 -3.11 -13.86
CA ILE A 69 9.30 -1.98 -14.32
C ILE A 69 9.60 -0.82 -13.38
N THR A 70 10.25 0.18 -13.89
CA THR A 70 10.06 1.51 -13.36
C THR A 70 8.59 1.80 -13.61
N THR A 71 7.75 1.69 -12.59
CA THR A 71 6.38 2.23 -12.61
C THR A 71 6.48 3.61 -13.21
N MET A 72 5.67 3.91 -14.24
CA MET A 72 5.74 5.23 -14.87
C MET A 72 5.45 6.25 -13.79
N SER A 73 6.48 7.03 -13.40
CA SER A 73 6.32 8.12 -12.47
C SER A 73 5.49 9.22 -13.14
N TYR A 74 4.47 9.68 -12.43
CA TYR A 74 3.67 10.85 -12.79
C TYR A 74 4.20 12.13 -12.15
N ASN A 75 5.28 12.02 -11.35
CA ASN A 75 5.87 13.12 -10.55
C ASN A 75 4.85 13.79 -9.59
N LEU A 76 3.90 13.01 -9.07
CA LEU A 76 2.83 13.52 -8.20
C LEU A 76 3.37 14.16 -6.92
N LEU A 77 4.55 13.76 -6.48
CA LEU A 77 5.21 14.25 -5.28
C LEU A 77 6.50 15.00 -5.57
N ALA A 78 6.69 15.50 -6.82
CA ALA A 78 7.89 16.23 -7.20
C ALA A 78 8.17 17.40 -6.25
N GLY A 79 9.36 17.37 -5.60
CA GLY A 79 9.79 18.39 -4.64
C GLY A 79 9.13 18.32 -3.26
N LYS A 80 8.18 17.42 -3.02
CA LYS A 80 7.56 17.21 -1.70
C LYS A 80 8.49 16.47 -0.74
N LYS A 81 8.33 16.74 0.54
CA LYS A 81 9.14 16.22 1.64
C LYS A 81 8.26 15.42 2.59
N GLY A 82 8.69 14.22 2.98
CA GLY A 82 7.86 13.37 3.83
C GLY A 82 8.57 12.61 4.93
N ILE A 83 7.78 12.10 5.88
CA ILE A 83 8.23 11.17 6.91
C ILE A 83 7.39 9.89 6.81
N ILE A 84 8.06 8.74 6.75
CA ILE A 84 7.43 7.42 6.70
C ILE A 84 7.71 6.67 8.00
N PHE A 85 6.68 6.47 8.82
CA PHE A 85 6.74 5.68 10.04
C PHE A 85 6.34 4.23 9.76
N GLY A 86 7.12 3.28 10.27
CA GLY A 86 6.74 1.88 10.36
C GLY A 86 7.30 0.97 9.26
N ALA A 87 8.13 1.44 8.35
CA ALA A 87 8.85 0.59 7.41
C ALA A 87 9.83 -0.32 8.18
N LEU A 88 9.81 -1.63 7.88
CA LEU A 88 10.64 -2.63 8.54
C LEU A 88 11.44 -3.46 7.54
N ASN A 89 10.75 -4.07 6.58
CA ASN A 89 11.28 -4.91 5.51
C ASN A 89 10.36 -4.83 4.28
N GLU A 90 10.71 -5.50 3.21
CA GLU A 90 9.99 -5.50 1.93
C GLU A 90 8.51 -5.94 2.02
N GLN A 91 8.12 -6.65 3.07
CA GLN A 91 6.74 -7.08 3.31
C GLN A 91 5.89 -5.99 3.98
N SER A 92 6.50 -4.92 4.51
CA SER A 92 5.73 -3.86 5.15
C SER A 92 5.11 -2.90 4.13
N ILE A 93 3.86 -2.50 4.33
CA ILE A 93 3.18 -1.52 3.48
C ILE A 93 3.99 -0.20 3.44
N ALA A 94 4.50 0.26 4.59
CA ALA A 94 5.30 1.48 4.66
C ALA A 94 6.58 1.43 3.81
N TRP A 95 7.14 0.24 3.58
CA TRP A 95 8.26 0.06 2.65
C TRP A 95 7.85 0.39 1.22
N ARG A 96 6.72 -0.16 0.76
CA ARG A 96 6.20 0.11 -0.59
C ARG A 96 5.79 1.57 -0.77
N VAL A 97 5.20 2.18 0.27
CA VAL A 97 4.88 3.63 0.25
C VAL A 97 6.16 4.47 0.14
N ALA A 98 7.24 4.09 0.83
CA ALA A 98 8.52 4.79 0.76
C ALA A 98 9.13 4.71 -0.65
N GLU A 99 9.18 3.51 -1.25
CA GLU A 99 9.66 3.30 -2.61
C GLU A 99 8.85 4.14 -3.60
N ARG A 100 7.53 4.04 -3.53
CA ARG A 100 6.62 4.72 -4.44
C ARG A 100 6.66 6.24 -4.28
N ALA A 101 6.83 6.76 -3.06
CA ALA A 101 6.97 8.19 -2.82
C ALA A 101 8.23 8.78 -3.48
N VAL A 102 9.36 8.07 -3.38
CA VAL A 102 10.61 8.49 -4.02
C VAL A 102 10.53 8.37 -5.54
N GLU A 103 9.91 7.31 -6.07
CA GLU A 103 9.62 7.18 -7.51
C GLU A 103 8.79 8.34 -8.04
N GLU A 104 7.86 8.87 -7.26
CA GLU A 104 7.03 10.05 -7.59
C GLU A 104 7.71 11.40 -7.30
N GLY A 105 8.99 11.38 -6.96
CA GLY A 105 9.84 12.58 -6.85
C GLY A 105 9.92 13.20 -5.46
N ALA A 106 9.49 12.50 -4.40
CA ALA A 106 9.62 12.97 -3.04
C ALA A 106 11.02 12.72 -2.46
N GLU A 107 11.40 13.56 -1.49
CA GLU A 107 12.47 13.26 -0.53
C GLU A 107 11.85 12.85 0.80
N ILE A 108 12.39 11.81 1.45
CA ILE A 108 11.78 11.25 2.66
C ILE A 108 12.78 10.99 3.78
N ILE A 109 12.26 10.97 5.00
CA ILE A 109 12.89 10.36 6.17
C ILE A 109 12.13 9.08 6.52
N LEU A 110 12.89 8.03 6.85
CA LEU A 110 12.37 6.77 7.33
C LEU A 110 12.56 6.67 8.84
N THR A 111 11.55 6.16 9.54
CA THR A 111 11.63 5.97 10.99
C THR A 111 10.92 4.73 11.48
N ASN A 112 11.52 4.09 12.46
CA ASN A 112 10.97 2.99 13.23
C ASN A 112 11.75 2.90 14.55
N THR A 113 11.34 2.06 15.49
CA THR A 113 12.06 1.88 16.77
C THR A 113 13.51 1.48 16.54
N ALA A 114 14.39 1.87 17.44
CA ALA A 114 15.83 1.52 17.37
C ALA A 114 16.06 0.01 17.26
N VAL A 115 15.21 -0.81 17.86
CA VAL A 115 15.24 -2.27 17.74
C VAL A 115 14.90 -2.71 16.32
N ALA A 116 13.83 -2.17 15.75
CA ALA A 116 13.42 -2.48 14.37
C ALA A 116 14.48 -2.05 13.34
N VAL A 117 15.12 -0.90 13.53
CA VAL A 117 16.23 -0.44 12.67
C VAL A 117 17.43 -1.39 12.71
N ARG A 118 17.78 -1.92 13.91
CA ARG A 118 18.91 -2.85 14.04
C ARG A 118 18.62 -4.26 13.51
N MET A 119 17.40 -4.73 13.65
CA MET A 119 17.01 -6.11 13.30
C MET A 119 16.34 -6.21 11.93
N GLY A 120 15.87 -5.11 11.37
CA GLY A 120 15.22 -5.05 10.08
C GLY A 120 16.14 -4.54 8.97
N GLN A 121 15.57 -4.40 7.79
CA GLN A 121 16.27 -3.96 6.58
C GLN A 121 16.13 -2.45 6.32
N LEU A 122 15.71 -1.67 7.33
CA LEU A 122 15.38 -0.25 7.13
C LEU A 122 16.58 0.58 6.66
N ASN A 123 17.79 0.23 7.11
CA ASN A 123 19.01 0.89 6.65
C ASN A 123 19.31 0.59 5.16
N GLU A 124 19.02 -0.63 4.70
CA GLU A 124 19.14 -1.00 3.28
C GLU A 124 18.15 -0.18 2.42
N LEU A 125 16.90 -0.04 2.87
CA LEU A 125 15.91 0.83 2.23
C LEU A 125 16.39 2.29 2.19
N GLY A 126 16.90 2.79 3.30
CA GLY A 126 17.46 4.15 3.37
C GLY A 126 18.57 4.38 2.34
N GLN A 127 19.49 3.43 2.21
CA GLN A 127 20.56 3.49 1.19
C GLN A 127 19.99 3.42 -0.22
N LYS A 128 19.07 2.47 -0.49
CA LYS A 128 18.42 2.30 -1.80
C LYS A 128 17.71 3.58 -2.26
N LEU A 129 17.02 4.26 -1.35
CA LEU A 129 16.22 5.44 -1.64
C LEU A 129 16.95 6.77 -1.41
N ASN A 130 18.23 6.74 -1.03
CA ASN A 130 18.97 7.91 -0.55
C ASN A 130 18.20 8.69 0.53
N ALA A 131 17.54 7.96 1.42
CA ALA A 131 16.70 8.48 2.49
C ALA A 131 17.38 8.32 3.85
N LYS A 132 17.30 9.37 4.67
CA LYS A 132 17.84 9.33 6.04
C LYS A 132 16.96 8.43 6.91
N VAL A 133 17.61 7.59 7.74
CA VAL A 133 16.93 6.78 8.76
C VAL A 133 17.14 7.43 10.12
N VAL A 134 16.05 7.76 10.80
CA VAL A 134 16.06 8.34 12.16
C VAL A 134 15.30 7.38 13.08
N PRO A 135 16.00 6.64 13.97
CA PRO A 135 15.34 5.73 14.89
C PRO A 135 14.47 6.49 15.89
N ALA A 136 13.21 6.06 16.06
CA ALA A 136 12.32 6.61 17.09
C ALA A 136 11.20 5.63 17.46
N ASP A 137 10.90 5.56 18.74
CA ASP A 137 9.70 4.93 19.27
C ASP A 137 8.56 5.98 19.30
N ALA A 138 7.56 5.78 18.44
CA ALA A 138 6.44 6.71 18.31
C ALA A 138 5.55 6.81 19.56
N THR A 139 5.77 5.99 20.57
CA THR A 139 5.12 6.12 21.88
C THR A 139 5.80 7.16 22.79
N LYS A 140 6.95 7.71 22.37
CA LYS A 140 7.77 8.65 23.15
C LYS A 140 7.85 10.00 22.46
N GLU A 141 7.40 11.03 23.13
CA GLU A 141 7.30 12.39 22.55
C GLU A 141 8.68 13.00 22.26
N ASP A 142 9.68 12.76 23.13
CA ASP A 142 11.05 13.20 22.94
C ASP A 142 11.71 12.59 21.71
N GLU A 143 11.50 11.29 21.46
CA GLU A 143 12.00 10.63 20.26
C GLU A 143 11.26 11.13 18.99
N LEU A 144 9.96 11.43 19.08
CA LEU A 144 9.20 12.05 17.99
C LEU A 144 9.70 13.49 17.70
N GLU A 145 10.02 14.27 18.74
CA GLU A 145 10.61 15.62 18.57
C GLU A 145 11.92 15.54 17.77
N VAL A 146 12.77 14.56 18.04
CA VAL A 146 14.02 14.34 17.28
C VAL A 146 13.74 14.05 15.81
N VAL A 147 12.75 13.20 15.49
CA VAL A 147 12.40 12.89 14.08
C VAL A 147 12.00 14.15 13.32
N PHE A 148 11.08 14.93 13.90
CA PHE A 148 10.61 16.16 13.22
C PHE A 148 11.70 17.24 13.15
N GLN A 149 12.54 17.39 14.16
CA GLN A 149 13.67 18.33 14.12
C GLN A 149 14.69 17.93 13.06
N GLU A 150 15.00 16.63 12.93
CA GLU A 150 15.90 16.13 11.88
C GLU A 150 15.29 16.31 10.47
N ALA A 151 13.98 16.15 10.32
CA ALA A 151 13.29 16.42 9.06
C ALA A 151 13.35 17.92 8.73
N MET A 152 13.01 18.78 9.69
CA MET A 152 13.06 20.24 9.51
C MET A 152 14.47 20.73 9.19
N LYS A 153 15.49 20.14 9.79
CA LYS A 153 16.89 20.45 9.50
C LYS A 153 17.31 20.02 8.10
N SER A 154 16.80 18.88 7.61
CA SER A 154 17.16 18.31 6.32
C SER A 154 16.50 19.05 5.16
N PHE A 155 15.23 19.39 5.27
CA PHE A 155 14.46 19.97 4.17
C PHE A 155 13.35 20.96 4.56
N GLY A 156 13.39 21.49 5.78
CA GLY A 156 12.37 22.42 6.27
C GLY A 156 11.10 21.70 6.70
N LYS A 157 9.93 22.32 6.45
CA LYS A 157 8.65 21.68 6.80
C LYS A 157 8.37 20.49 5.91
N VAL A 158 7.66 19.51 6.45
CA VAL A 158 7.27 18.30 5.71
C VAL A 158 5.89 18.47 5.06
N ASP A 159 5.76 17.99 3.84
CA ASP A 159 4.51 18.05 3.07
C ASP A 159 3.60 16.86 3.38
N PHE A 160 4.17 15.72 3.77
CA PHE A 160 3.35 14.54 4.11
C PHE A 160 3.96 13.67 5.18
N VAL A 161 3.09 12.93 5.88
CA VAL A 161 3.49 11.95 6.89
C VAL A 161 2.63 10.69 6.74
N LEU A 162 3.29 9.52 6.73
CA LEU A 162 2.63 8.23 6.88
C LEU A 162 2.80 7.72 8.31
N HIS A 163 1.70 7.32 8.94
CA HIS A 163 1.69 6.52 10.17
C HIS A 163 1.22 5.09 9.86
N SER A 164 2.18 4.16 9.76
CA SER A 164 1.94 2.75 9.47
C SER A 164 2.42 1.88 10.64
N ILE A 165 1.84 2.11 11.82
CA ILE A 165 2.21 1.44 13.07
C ILE A 165 1.01 0.68 13.62
N GLY A 166 1.26 -0.52 14.11
CA GLY A 166 0.26 -1.31 14.80
C GLY A 166 0.83 -2.60 15.39
N MET A 167 0.47 -2.89 16.63
CA MET A 167 0.85 -4.11 17.31
C MET A 167 -0.10 -4.37 18.47
N SER A 168 -0.58 -5.61 18.60
CA SER A 168 -1.31 -6.09 19.78
C SER A 168 -0.64 -7.32 20.36
N PRO A 169 -0.17 -7.27 21.60
CA PRO A 169 0.29 -8.45 22.32
C PRO A 169 -0.83 -9.45 22.59
N ASN A 170 -2.07 -9.02 22.84
CA ASN A 170 -3.23 -9.89 23.04
C ASN A 170 -3.51 -10.72 21.80
N VAL A 171 -3.59 -10.09 20.61
CA VAL A 171 -3.78 -10.80 19.34
C VAL A 171 -2.66 -11.80 19.08
N ARG A 172 -1.41 -11.39 19.26
CA ARG A 172 -0.24 -12.28 19.06
C ARG A 172 -0.23 -13.49 20.00
N LYS A 173 -0.82 -13.37 21.20
CA LYS A 173 -0.98 -14.48 22.15
C LYS A 173 -2.25 -15.28 21.93
N GLY A 174 -3.08 -14.93 20.95
CA GLY A 174 -4.34 -15.60 20.63
C GLY A 174 -5.36 -15.54 21.75
N ARG A 175 -5.38 -14.47 22.56
CA ARG A 175 -6.35 -14.28 23.62
C ARG A 175 -7.74 -14.04 23.02
N ALA A 176 -8.78 -14.51 23.71
CA ALA A 176 -10.16 -14.18 23.37
C ALA A 176 -10.48 -12.73 23.79
N TYR A 177 -11.46 -12.11 23.12
CA TYR A 177 -11.85 -10.72 23.41
C TYR A 177 -12.41 -10.52 24.83
N ASP A 178 -13.07 -11.52 25.35
CA ASP A 178 -13.63 -11.56 26.71
C ASP A 178 -12.61 -12.03 27.79
N ASP A 179 -11.35 -12.28 27.39
CA ASP A 179 -10.24 -12.66 28.28
C ASP A 179 -8.96 -11.87 27.96
N LEU A 180 -9.08 -10.57 27.68
CA LEU A 180 -7.95 -9.70 27.39
C LEU A 180 -7.11 -9.41 28.66
N ASP A 181 -5.79 -9.37 28.48
CA ASP A 181 -4.89 -8.78 29.46
C ASP A 181 -4.90 -7.26 29.29
N TYR A 182 -5.34 -6.53 30.32
CA TYR A 182 -5.49 -5.08 30.26
C TYR A 182 -4.17 -4.31 30.15
N LYS A 183 -3.06 -4.86 30.62
CA LYS A 183 -1.74 -4.23 30.41
C LYS A 183 -1.34 -4.34 28.94
N MET A 184 -1.62 -5.48 28.33
CA MET A 184 -1.42 -5.65 26.88
C MET A 184 -2.37 -4.79 26.07
N LEU A 185 -3.63 -4.62 26.50
CA LEU A 185 -4.59 -3.69 25.90
C LEU A 185 -4.07 -2.25 25.91
N GLN A 186 -3.57 -1.78 27.05
CA GLN A 186 -2.96 -0.46 27.14
C GLN A 186 -1.78 -0.30 26.18
N THR A 187 -0.91 -1.33 26.09
CA THR A 187 0.20 -1.37 25.14
C THR A 187 -0.29 -1.32 23.70
N THR A 188 -1.36 -2.05 23.36
CA THR A 188 -1.98 -2.02 22.04
C THR A 188 -2.45 -0.62 21.68
N PHE A 189 -3.14 0.07 22.59
CA PHE A 189 -3.63 1.44 22.38
C PHE A 189 -2.49 2.43 22.25
N ASP A 190 -1.48 2.36 23.12
CA ASP A 190 -0.36 3.30 23.08
C ASP A 190 0.43 3.19 21.77
N ILE A 191 0.74 1.97 21.34
CA ILE A 191 1.48 1.74 20.09
C ILE A 191 0.63 2.01 18.86
N SER A 192 -0.63 1.56 18.82
CA SER A 192 -1.40 1.49 17.56
C SER A 192 -2.30 2.69 17.31
N ALA A 193 -2.57 3.52 18.32
CA ALA A 193 -3.45 4.67 18.22
C ALA A 193 -2.90 5.93 18.90
N VAL A 194 -2.49 5.84 20.18
CA VAL A 194 -2.03 7.02 20.92
C VAL A 194 -0.70 7.54 20.36
N SER A 195 0.16 6.69 19.80
CA SER A 195 1.35 7.09 19.05
C SER A 195 1.02 8.07 17.92
N PHE A 196 -0.10 7.86 17.21
CA PHE A 196 -0.57 8.78 16.18
C PHE A 196 -0.99 10.13 16.75
N HIS A 197 -1.68 10.13 17.91
CA HIS A 197 -2.01 11.35 18.62
C HIS A 197 -0.76 12.13 19.03
N LYS A 198 0.21 11.45 19.68
CA LYS A 198 1.48 12.05 20.11
C LYS A 198 2.24 12.63 18.91
N MET A 199 2.35 11.87 17.83
CA MET A 199 3.00 12.32 16.59
C MET A 199 2.38 13.62 16.05
N LEU A 200 1.05 13.69 15.96
CA LEU A 200 0.34 14.89 15.50
C LEU A 200 0.50 16.07 16.46
N GLN A 201 0.47 15.81 17.76
CA GLN A 201 0.65 16.85 18.79
C GLN A 201 2.07 17.43 18.74
N VAL A 202 3.09 16.59 18.67
CA VAL A 202 4.50 17.00 18.53
C VAL A 202 4.72 17.79 17.25
N ALA A 203 4.23 17.27 16.10
CA ALA A 203 4.34 17.96 14.83
C ALA A 203 3.68 19.35 14.84
N LYS A 204 2.53 19.49 15.54
CA LYS A 204 1.86 20.80 15.68
C LYS A 204 2.64 21.75 16.59
N LYS A 205 3.16 21.27 17.72
CA LYS A 205 3.98 22.06 18.65
C LYS A 205 5.23 22.63 17.98
N LEU A 206 5.86 21.85 17.12
CA LEU A 206 7.06 22.24 16.37
C LEU A 206 6.74 23.00 15.07
N ASP A 207 5.49 23.14 14.71
CA ASP A 207 5.08 23.70 13.42
C ASP A 207 5.74 23.00 12.21
N ALA A 208 5.89 21.67 12.31
CA ALA A 208 6.71 20.87 11.40
C ALA A 208 6.05 20.54 10.06
N ILE A 209 4.70 20.53 9.98
CA ILE A 209 3.97 20.23 8.76
C ILE A 209 3.69 21.51 7.98
N ALA A 210 3.96 21.48 6.67
CA ALA A 210 3.74 22.58 5.75
C ALA A 210 2.24 22.89 5.57
N GLU A 211 1.93 24.10 5.15
CA GLU A 211 0.59 24.49 4.73
C GLU A 211 0.11 23.58 3.57
N GLY A 212 -1.14 23.13 3.63
CA GLY A 212 -1.70 22.21 2.64
C GLY A 212 -1.15 20.77 2.71
N GLY A 213 -0.32 20.44 3.69
CA GLY A 213 0.26 19.12 3.86
C GLY A 213 -0.78 17.98 4.02
N SER A 214 -0.31 16.75 4.00
CA SER A 214 -1.17 15.55 4.09
C SER A 214 -0.62 14.53 5.06
N VAL A 215 -1.47 14.05 5.98
CA VAL A 215 -1.14 12.97 6.90
C VAL A 215 -2.08 11.79 6.65
N VAL A 216 -1.52 10.61 6.53
CA VAL A 216 -2.26 9.35 6.35
C VAL A 216 -1.87 8.38 7.45
N ALA A 217 -2.86 7.76 8.09
CA ALA A 217 -2.66 6.63 8.99
C ALA A 217 -3.34 5.38 8.45
N LEU A 218 -2.69 4.21 8.59
CA LEU A 218 -3.27 2.95 8.15
C LEU A 218 -4.20 2.37 9.22
N THR A 219 -5.41 2.10 8.81
CA THR A 219 -6.45 1.44 9.62
C THR A 219 -6.90 0.13 8.97
N TYR A 220 -7.96 -0.45 9.49
CA TYR A 220 -8.56 -1.68 8.97
C TYR A 220 -10.08 -1.65 9.20
N ILE A 221 -10.84 -2.28 8.33
CA ILE A 221 -12.30 -2.36 8.43
C ILE A 221 -12.81 -2.86 9.79
N ALA A 222 -11.99 -3.62 10.51
CA ALA A 222 -12.32 -4.06 11.87
C ALA A 222 -12.56 -2.93 12.87
N ALA A 223 -12.14 -1.69 12.56
CA ALA A 223 -12.51 -0.48 13.31
C ALA A 223 -14.03 -0.21 13.27
N GLN A 224 -14.74 -0.74 12.27
CA GLN A 224 -16.15 -0.45 12.00
C GLN A 224 -17.02 -1.71 11.89
N ARG A 225 -16.41 -2.88 11.82
CA ARG A 225 -17.08 -4.19 11.69
C ARG A 225 -16.42 -5.19 12.64
N THR A 226 -17.21 -6.16 13.11
CA THR A 226 -16.67 -7.22 13.99
C THR A 226 -15.89 -8.23 13.17
N PHE A 227 -14.62 -8.42 13.54
CA PHE A 227 -13.74 -9.46 13.02
C PHE A 227 -13.28 -10.35 14.17
N VAL A 228 -13.67 -11.61 14.16
CA VAL A 228 -13.30 -12.56 15.19
C VAL A 228 -11.78 -12.74 15.22
N GLY A 229 -11.19 -12.63 16.39
CA GLY A 229 -9.74 -12.75 16.58
C GLY A 229 -8.91 -11.48 16.34
N TYR A 230 -9.50 -10.38 15.82
CA TYR A 230 -8.81 -9.11 15.71
C TYR A 230 -8.80 -8.28 17.01
N ASN A 231 -9.69 -8.62 17.93
CA ASN A 231 -9.73 -8.23 19.36
C ASN A 231 -9.49 -6.73 19.61
N ASP A 232 -8.63 -6.40 20.58
CA ASP A 232 -8.26 -5.04 20.99
C ASP A 232 -7.56 -4.22 19.90
N MET A 233 -7.09 -4.84 18.83
CA MET A 233 -6.60 -4.09 17.68
C MET A 233 -7.75 -3.40 16.94
N ALA A 234 -8.96 -3.97 16.91
CA ALA A 234 -10.14 -3.31 16.36
C ALA A 234 -10.48 -2.03 17.13
N ASP A 235 -10.43 -2.09 18.47
CA ASP A 235 -10.67 -0.94 19.35
C ASP A 235 -9.60 0.14 19.14
N ALA A 236 -8.32 -0.27 19.02
CA ALA A 236 -7.22 0.67 18.74
C ALA A 236 -7.39 1.34 17.37
N LYS A 237 -7.84 0.62 16.32
CA LYS A 237 -8.09 1.21 15.01
C LYS A 237 -9.31 2.16 15.03
N SER A 238 -10.34 1.87 15.80
CA SER A 238 -11.47 2.78 16.01
C SER A 238 -11.02 4.09 16.69
N LEU A 239 -10.16 3.98 17.71
CA LEU A 239 -9.55 5.14 18.37
C LEU A 239 -8.68 5.96 17.40
N LEU A 240 -7.85 5.31 16.59
CA LEU A 240 -7.02 5.95 15.57
C LEU A 240 -7.85 6.75 14.57
N GLU A 241 -8.97 6.21 14.07
CA GLU A 241 -9.90 6.91 13.18
C GLU A 241 -10.54 8.14 13.86
N SER A 242 -10.86 8.02 15.14
CA SER A 242 -11.38 9.15 15.93
C SER A 242 -10.34 10.26 16.10
N ILE A 243 -9.09 9.92 16.39
CA ILE A 243 -7.96 10.85 16.48
C ILE A 243 -7.76 11.56 15.13
N ALA A 244 -7.81 10.83 14.01
CA ALA A 244 -7.68 11.41 12.68
C ALA A 244 -8.75 12.48 12.40
N ARG A 245 -10.00 12.25 12.78
CA ARG A 245 -11.08 13.24 12.63
C ARG A 245 -10.84 14.49 13.47
N SER A 246 -10.46 14.32 14.74
CA SER A 246 -10.23 15.45 15.66
C SER A 246 -9.08 16.33 15.19
N PHE A 247 -7.94 15.74 14.86
CA PHE A 247 -6.80 16.49 14.35
C PHE A 247 -7.02 17.02 12.94
N GLY A 248 -7.78 16.31 12.11
CA GLY A 248 -8.14 16.76 10.77
C GLY A 248 -8.90 18.11 10.79
N TYR A 249 -9.80 18.29 11.77
CA TYR A 249 -10.44 19.59 12.01
C TYR A 249 -9.42 20.66 12.45
N ILE A 250 -8.59 20.35 13.46
CA ILE A 250 -7.63 21.30 14.02
C ILE A 250 -6.64 21.77 12.96
N TYR A 251 -5.99 20.83 12.27
CA TYR A 251 -4.97 21.11 11.26
C TYR A 251 -5.56 21.71 9.98
N GLY A 252 -6.77 21.26 9.60
CA GLY A 252 -7.47 21.78 8.43
C GLY A 252 -7.85 23.25 8.58
N ARG A 253 -8.30 23.66 9.77
CA ARG A 253 -8.65 25.07 10.07
C ARG A 253 -7.41 25.96 10.22
N ASP A 254 -6.34 25.41 10.73
CA ASP A 254 -5.10 26.15 10.99
C ASP A 254 -4.30 26.40 9.69
N LYS A 255 -4.05 25.35 8.94
CA LYS A 255 -3.10 25.37 7.80
C LYS A 255 -3.57 24.66 6.55
N GLY A 256 -4.84 24.24 6.47
CA GLY A 256 -5.32 23.46 5.35
C GLY A 256 -4.70 22.05 5.25
N VAL A 257 -4.04 21.55 6.30
CA VAL A 257 -3.47 20.21 6.35
C VAL A 257 -4.59 19.18 6.40
N ARG A 258 -4.48 18.16 5.57
CA ARG A 258 -5.45 17.07 5.45
C ARG A 258 -5.01 15.88 6.28
N ILE A 259 -5.91 15.27 7.02
CA ILE A 259 -5.64 14.06 7.80
C ILE A 259 -6.70 13.02 7.48
N ASN A 260 -6.28 11.88 6.95
CA ASN A 260 -7.14 10.78 6.55
C ASN A 260 -6.63 9.45 7.07
N THR A 261 -7.49 8.46 7.11
CA THR A 261 -7.11 7.06 7.33
C THR A 261 -7.38 6.24 6.07
N VAL A 262 -6.51 5.27 5.80
CA VAL A 262 -6.70 4.28 4.74
C VAL A 262 -6.99 2.93 5.39
N SER A 263 -8.20 2.43 5.16
CA SER A 263 -8.61 1.08 5.54
C SER A 263 -8.17 0.10 4.45
N GLN A 264 -7.04 -0.53 4.69
CA GLN A 264 -6.40 -1.45 3.75
C GLN A 264 -6.95 -2.86 3.89
N SER A 265 -7.02 -3.61 2.81
CA SER A 265 -7.26 -5.05 2.78
C SER A 265 -6.35 -5.82 3.73
N PRO A 266 -6.75 -7.01 4.16
CA PRO A 266 -5.81 -7.96 4.76
C PRO A 266 -4.60 -8.11 3.83
N THR A 267 -3.40 -7.85 4.36
CA THR A 267 -2.17 -7.85 3.57
C THR A 267 -1.12 -8.71 4.28
N VAL A 268 -0.40 -9.54 3.51
CA VAL A 268 0.70 -10.34 4.05
C VAL A 268 1.84 -9.42 4.45
N THR A 269 1.89 -9.08 5.73
CA THR A 269 2.94 -8.25 6.31
C THR A 269 3.57 -8.96 7.50
N THR A 270 4.78 -8.56 7.90
CA THR A 270 5.42 -9.06 9.12
C THR A 270 4.54 -8.84 10.37
N ALA A 271 3.80 -7.73 10.42
CA ALA A 271 2.84 -7.47 11.50
C ALA A 271 1.62 -8.39 11.41
N GLY A 272 1.06 -8.58 10.21
CA GLY A 272 -0.10 -9.41 9.95
C GLY A 272 0.14 -10.91 10.11
N SER A 273 1.36 -11.38 9.84
CA SER A 273 1.72 -12.82 9.99
C SER A 273 1.58 -13.35 11.42
N GLY A 274 1.48 -12.48 12.42
CA GLY A 274 1.20 -12.86 13.81
C GLY A 274 -0.28 -13.10 14.12
N VAL A 275 -1.20 -12.91 13.18
CA VAL A 275 -2.64 -13.15 13.36
C VAL A 275 -2.96 -14.59 12.99
N LYS A 276 -3.53 -15.36 13.94
CA LYS A 276 -3.95 -16.74 13.69
C LYS A 276 -5.06 -16.78 12.63
N GLY A 277 -4.94 -17.67 11.64
CA GLY A 277 -5.92 -17.81 10.55
C GLY A 277 -5.80 -16.72 9.47
N MET A 278 -4.65 -16.04 9.37
CA MET A 278 -4.43 -15.00 8.36
C MET A 278 -4.59 -15.53 6.92
N SER A 279 -4.17 -16.77 6.62
CA SER A 279 -4.36 -17.37 5.29
C SER A 279 -5.83 -17.45 4.90
N ASP A 280 -6.65 -18.00 5.81
CA ASP A 280 -8.09 -18.17 5.57
C ASP A 280 -8.80 -16.80 5.42
N LEU A 281 -8.34 -15.80 6.17
CA LEU A 281 -8.83 -14.42 6.04
C LEU A 281 -8.46 -13.80 4.69
N LEU A 282 -7.25 -14.06 4.20
CA LEU A 282 -6.81 -13.58 2.88
C LEU A 282 -7.63 -14.20 1.76
N ASP A 283 -7.80 -15.53 1.78
CA ASP A 283 -8.59 -16.26 0.81
C ASP A 283 -10.06 -15.82 0.83
N PHE A 284 -10.62 -15.64 2.03
CA PHE A 284 -11.99 -15.13 2.20
C PHE A 284 -12.13 -13.69 1.65
N ALA A 285 -11.15 -12.83 1.91
CA ALA A 285 -11.17 -11.46 1.39
C ALA A 285 -11.03 -11.41 -0.14
N GLU A 286 -10.19 -12.28 -0.72
CA GLU A 286 -10.04 -12.44 -2.17
C GLU A 286 -11.37 -12.85 -2.81
N ASP A 287 -12.02 -13.90 -2.29
CA ASP A 287 -13.29 -14.42 -2.81
C ASP A 287 -14.47 -13.45 -2.64
N LEU A 288 -14.42 -12.60 -1.61
CA LEU A 288 -15.50 -11.65 -1.33
C LEU A 288 -15.34 -10.35 -2.11
N SER A 289 -14.09 -9.93 -2.41
CA SER A 289 -13.80 -8.63 -3.02
C SER A 289 -14.01 -8.66 -4.53
N PRO A 290 -14.86 -7.79 -5.11
CA PRO A 290 -15.08 -7.75 -6.56
C PRO A 290 -13.82 -7.50 -7.43
N LEU A 291 -12.81 -6.82 -6.88
CA LEU A 291 -11.54 -6.54 -7.55
C LEU A 291 -10.38 -7.41 -7.02
N GLY A 292 -10.69 -8.40 -6.18
CA GLY A 292 -9.68 -9.15 -5.43
C GLY A 292 -9.13 -8.37 -4.24
N ASN A 293 -8.23 -8.99 -3.51
CA ASN A 293 -7.64 -8.44 -2.30
C ASN A 293 -6.51 -7.46 -2.65
N ALA A 294 -6.60 -6.21 -2.22
CA ALA A 294 -5.59 -5.19 -2.50
C ALA A 294 -4.27 -5.49 -1.75
N ASP A 295 -3.15 -5.39 -2.45
CA ASP A 295 -1.83 -5.64 -1.90
C ASP A 295 -1.15 -4.38 -1.32
N ALA A 296 0.13 -4.50 -0.94
CA ALA A 296 0.89 -3.38 -0.39
C ALA A 296 1.22 -2.30 -1.43
N ASN A 297 1.31 -2.65 -2.72
CA ASN A 297 1.56 -1.69 -3.79
C ASN A 297 0.30 -0.90 -4.10
N ASP A 298 -0.88 -1.55 -4.12
CA ASP A 298 -2.16 -0.86 -4.25
C ASP A 298 -2.36 0.17 -3.13
N CYS A 299 -1.98 -0.20 -1.90
CA CYS A 299 -2.01 0.72 -0.76
C CYS A 299 -1.03 1.88 -0.94
N ALA A 300 0.16 1.61 -1.47
CA ALA A 300 1.16 2.64 -1.73
C ALA A 300 0.65 3.65 -2.76
N ASP A 301 0.14 3.20 -3.89
CA ASP A 301 -0.42 4.08 -4.94
C ASP A 301 -1.57 4.95 -4.40
N TYR A 302 -2.41 4.38 -3.53
CA TYR A 302 -3.48 5.15 -2.91
C TYR A 302 -2.94 6.19 -1.91
N CYS A 303 -1.93 5.85 -1.10
CA CYS A 303 -1.27 6.80 -0.22
C CYS A 303 -0.61 7.95 -1.00
N ILE A 304 0.07 7.66 -2.11
CA ILE A 304 0.65 8.68 -3.00
C ILE A 304 -0.41 9.65 -3.51
N THR A 305 -1.55 9.11 -3.95
CA THR A 305 -2.70 9.92 -4.39
C THR A 305 -3.16 10.87 -3.27
N LEU A 306 -3.23 10.39 -2.03
CA LEU A 306 -3.61 11.19 -0.86
C LEU A 306 -2.54 12.21 -0.44
N PHE A 307 -1.27 11.94 -0.66
CA PHE A 307 -0.19 12.90 -0.41
C PHE A 307 -0.11 14.00 -1.48
N SER A 308 -0.59 13.70 -2.68
CA SER A 308 -0.58 14.64 -3.80
C SER A 308 -1.65 15.73 -3.65
N ASP A 309 -1.56 16.77 -4.49
CA ASP A 309 -2.53 17.87 -4.52
C ASP A 309 -3.85 17.50 -5.21
N LEU A 310 -3.94 16.31 -5.81
CA LEU A 310 -5.17 15.79 -6.44
C LEU A 310 -6.31 15.66 -5.43
N THR A 311 -5.98 15.41 -4.16
CA THR A 311 -6.96 15.18 -3.08
C THR A 311 -7.06 16.35 -2.10
N ARG A 312 -6.73 17.59 -2.52
CA ARG A 312 -6.65 18.79 -1.67
C ARG A 312 -7.91 19.17 -0.89
N LYS A 313 -9.04 18.53 -1.16
CA LYS A 313 -10.32 18.70 -0.43
C LYS A 313 -10.81 17.44 0.27
N ILE A 314 -9.96 16.41 0.38
CA ILE A 314 -10.28 15.17 1.10
C ILE A 314 -9.57 15.20 2.46
N THR A 315 -10.33 15.30 3.54
CA THR A 315 -9.83 15.26 4.91
C THR A 315 -10.85 14.66 5.86
N MET A 316 -10.41 14.13 7.00
CA MET A 316 -11.24 13.54 8.06
C MET A 316 -12.02 12.28 7.59
N GLN A 317 -11.56 11.66 6.51
CA GLN A 317 -12.20 10.49 5.93
C GLN A 317 -11.48 9.21 6.34
N ASN A 318 -12.26 8.12 6.50
CA ASN A 318 -11.74 6.77 6.42
C ASN A 318 -12.01 6.25 5.01
N LEU A 319 -10.94 5.96 4.27
CA LEU A 319 -10.98 5.64 2.85
C LEU A 319 -10.59 4.18 2.67
N PHE A 320 -11.48 3.40 2.04
CA PHE A 320 -11.27 1.98 1.82
C PHE A 320 -10.41 1.73 0.58
N ASN A 321 -9.40 0.89 0.73
CA ASN A 321 -8.58 0.32 -0.34
C ASN A 321 -8.58 -1.20 -0.18
N ASP A 322 -9.67 -1.84 -0.57
CA ASP A 322 -9.98 -3.22 -0.21
C ASP A 322 -10.70 -4.01 -1.31
N GLY A 323 -10.55 -3.61 -2.55
CA GLY A 323 -11.16 -4.30 -3.68
C GLY A 323 -12.70 -4.34 -3.66
N GLY A 324 -13.34 -3.57 -2.76
CA GLY A 324 -14.78 -3.55 -2.56
C GLY A 324 -15.27 -4.45 -1.41
N PHE A 325 -14.36 -5.09 -0.68
CA PHE A 325 -14.67 -5.97 0.47
C PHE A 325 -15.63 -5.34 1.47
N SER A 326 -15.38 -4.09 1.89
CA SER A 326 -16.17 -3.37 2.89
C SER A 326 -17.63 -3.14 2.51
N SER A 327 -17.95 -3.19 1.21
CA SER A 327 -19.28 -2.99 0.65
C SER A 327 -20.06 -4.28 0.41
N MET A 328 -19.39 -5.44 0.53
CA MET A 328 -20.00 -6.73 0.30
C MET A 328 -20.67 -7.28 1.56
N GLY A 329 -21.89 -7.83 1.42
CA GLY A 329 -22.54 -8.62 2.44
C GLY A 329 -22.26 -10.12 2.30
N MET A 330 -22.20 -10.60 1.05
CA MET A 330 -21.86 -11.98 0.70
C MET A 330 -21.47 -12.07 -0.77
N SER A 331 -20.79 -13.17 -1.16
CA SER A 331 -20.51 -13.52 -2.55
C SER A 331 -21.08 -14.88 -2.91
N ALA A 332 -21.21 -15.18 -4.21
CA ALA A 332 -21.63 -16.50 -4.67
C ALA A 332 -20.64 -17.58 -4.22
N ALA A 333 -19.33 -17.32 -4.28
CA ALA A 333 -18.28 -18.23 -3.83
C ALA A 333 -18.40 -18.56 -2.33
N ALA A 334 -18.65 -17.56 -1.47
CA ALA A 334 -18.86 -17.77 -0.04
C ALA A 334 -20.10 -18.62 0.26
N ILE A 335 -21.21 -18.45 -0.49
CA ILE A 335 -22.40 -19.27 -0.36
C ILE A 335 -22.12 -20.72 -0.78
N GLU A 336 -21.41 -20.93 -1.87
CA GLU A 336 -21.05 -22.27 -2.36
C GLU A 336 -20.12 -23.00 -1.39
N ALA A 337 -19.10 -22.33 -0.88
CA ALA A 337 -18.20 -22.85 0.14
C ALA A 337 -18.96 -23.24 1.41
N PHE A 338 -19.88 -22.40 1.88
CA PHE A 338 -20.74 -22.69 3.04
C PHE A 338 -21.64 -23.91 2.80
N ALA A 339 -22.29 -24.00 1.64
CA ALA A 339 -23.15 -25.13 1.28
C ALA A 339 -22.38 -26.46 1.24
N THR A 340 -21.18 -26.44 0.63
CA THR A 340 -20.26 -27.57 0.57
C THR A 340 -19.81 -28.00 1.98
N GLY A 341 -19.41 -27.05 2.82
CA GLY A 341 -19.00 -27.31 4.19
C GLY A 341 -20.17 -27.87 5.07
N ARG A 342 -21.39 -27.45 4.81
CA ARG A 342 -22.58 -28.00 5.48
C ARG A 342 -22.84 -29.44 5.05
N ALA A 343 -22.84 -29.74 3.76
CA ALA A 343 -23.06 -31.09 3.24
C ALA A 343 -22.01 -32.11 3.74
N ASN A 344 -20.77 -31.64 3.99
CA ASN A 344 -19.71 -32.49 4.55
C ASN A 344 -19.87 -32.77 6.07
N ARG A 345 -20.60 -31.92 6.82
CA ARG A 345 -20.89 -32.12 8.24
C ARG A 345 -22.10 -33.03 8.49
N GLU A 346 -22.96 -33.18 7.49
CA GLU A 346 -24.16 -34.04 7.55
C GLU A 346 -23.87 -35.50 7.13
N LYS A 347 -22.67 -35.81 6.67
CA LYS A 347 -22.12 -37.15 6.39
C LYS A 347 -21.36 -37.70 7.58
#